data_446ae0ab6910ca42c7f5127636f751b7
#
_entry.id   446ae0ab6910ca42c7f5127636f751b7
#
_cell.length_a   1.000
_cell.length_b   1.000
_cell.length_c   1.000
_cell.angle_alpha   90.00
_cell.angle_beta   90.00
_cell.angle_gamma   90.00
#
_symmetry.space_group_name_H-M   'P 1'
#
loop_
_entity.id
_entity.type
_entity.pdbx_description
1 polymer ?
#
loop_
_entity_poly.entity_id
_entity_poly.type
_entity_poly.pdbx_seq_one_letter_code
_entity_poly.pdbx_strand_id
1 'polypeptide(L)'
;MERQIEKYFQEELNADERLDFLKQIESDNELKKQFIKFKNTYALLSFSDAACGKKTTRDSYTQFLCKMRAKHIRQISFYLFKYAAIITLLIIFAYQAGVNQHSEILQENIENKLHVPAGQRIKLTLQDGTTVWLNSHTTLTYPAIFDKKERRVAIDGEAFFIVAQDKHKPFIVSSQGIETKVLGTQFNICSYRKNNDVRTSLIEGSLQIYFTGKENESIILSPNEQISIKNGTIKVDTISHHDYFLWKE
;
A
#
# COMPACT_ATOMS: atom_id res chain seq x y z
N MET A 1 53.09 -69.93 -15.66
CA MET A 1 51.79 -69.24 -15.50
C MET A 1 51.95 -67.72 -15.41
N GLU A 2 52.72 -67.17 -14.49
CA GLU A 2 52.94 -65.70 -14.39
C GLU A 2 53.44 -65.05 -15.68
N ARG A 3 54.32 -65.71 -16.43
CA ARG A 3 54.88 -65.24 -17.69
C ARG A 3 53.83 -65.11 -18.82
N GLN A 4 52.71 -65.83 -18.75
CA GLN A 4 51.60 -65.78 -19.71
C GLN A 4 50.69 -64.55 -19.38
N ILE A 5 50.48 -64.24 -18.10
CA ILE A 5 49.75 -63.09 -17.65
C ILE A 5 50.50 -61.79 -18.08
N GLU A 6 51.84 -61.80 -17.93
CA GLU A 6 52.67 -60.67 -18.36
C GLU A 6 52.60 -60.43 -19.88
N LYS A 7 52.74 -61.47 -20.68
CA LYS A 7 52.61 -61.37 -22.14
C LYS A 7 51.25 -60.93 -22.60
N TYR A 8 50.16 -61.27 -21.87
CA TYR A 8 48.80 -60.75 -22.16
C TYR A 8 48.71 -59.26 -22.01
N PHE A 9 49.30 -58.68 -20.95
CA PHE A 9 49.26 -57.23 -20.68
C PHE A 9 50.24 -56.40 -21.50
N GLN A 10 51.33 -57.05 -22.04
CA GLN A 10 52.29 -56.49 -22.93
C GLN A 10 51.89 -56.56 -24.42
N GLU A 11 50.68 -57.11 -24.68
CA GLU A 11 50.12 -57.30 -26.05
C GLU A 11 50.99 -58.23 -26.93
N GLU A 12 51.82 -59.04 -26.35
CA GLU A 12 52.70 -59.96 -27.03
C GLU A 12 52.06 -61.31 -27.47
N LEU A 13 50.77 -61.54 -27.08
CA LEU A 13 50.02 -62.73 -27.43
C LEU A 13 49.27 -62.59 -28.74
N ASN A 14 49.36 -63.58 -29.62
CA ASN A 14 48.57 -63.70 -30.82
C ASN A 14 47.06 -63.80 -30.51
N ALA A 15 46.14 -63.49 -31.47
CA ALA A 15 44.70 -63.51 -31.25
C ALA A 15 44.16 -64.86 -30.78
N ASP A 16 44.67 -65.97 -31.31
CA ASP A 16 44.28 -67.35 -30.95
C ASP A 16 44.81 -67.70 -29.56
N GLU A 17 46.06 -67.40 -29.26
CA GLU A 17 46.66 -67.60 -27.93
C GLU A 17 46.00 -66.79 -26.85
N ARG A 18 45.53 -65.63 -27.18
CA ARG A 18 44.77 -64.73 -26.26
C ARG A 18 43.41 -65.32 -25.91
N LEU A 19 42.72 -65.92 -26.89
CA LEU A 19 41.42 -66.56 -26.72
C LEU A 19 41.53 -67.87 -25.86
N ASP A 20 42.56 -68.65 -26.11
CA ASP A 20 42.82 -69.85 -25.31
C ASP A 20 43.25 -69.52 -23.88
N PHE A 21 44.03 -68.45 -23.69
CA PHE A 21 44.41 -68.00 -22.37
C PHE A 21 43.19 -67.53 -21.58
N LEU A 22 42.22 -66.75 -22.22
CA LEU A 22 40.99 -66.36 -21.58
C LEU A 22 40.12 -67.56 -21.18
N LYS A 23 40.05 -68.61 -21.99
CA LYS A 23 39.32 -69.83 -21.63
C LYS A 23 39.98 -70.55 -20.44
N GLN A 24 41.31 -70.56 -20.35
CA GLN A 24 42.02 -71.13 -19.20
C GLN A 24 41.75 -70.31 -17.93
N ILE A 25 41.67 -69.02 -17.98
CA ILE A 25 41.30 -68.17 -16.84
C ILE A 25 39.87 -68.44 -16.36
N GLU A 26 38.97 -68.79 -17.26
CA GLU A 26 37.59 -69.11 -16.92
C GLU A 26 37.42 -70.46 -16.26
N SER A 27 38.28 -71.44 -16.61
CA SER A 27 38.27 -72.80 -16.07
C SER A 27 39.08 -72.94 -14.78
N ASP A 28 40.05 -72.07 -14.49
CA ASP A 28 40.94 -72.18 -13.32
C ASP A 28 40.76 -71.01 -12.35
N ASN A 29 40.19 -71.29 -11.20
CA ASN A 29 39.85 -70.31 -10.18
C ASN A 29 41.10 -69.66 -9.52
N GLU A 30 42.20 -70.33 -9.43
CA GLU A 30 43.47 -69.81 -8.90
C GLU A 30 44.13 -68.84 -9.94
N LEU A 31 44.16 -69.28 -11.21
CA LEU A 31 44.63 -68.44 -12.30
C LEU A 31 43.80 -67.14 -12.43
N LYS A 32 42.51 -67.24 -12.23
CA LYS A 32 41.61 -66.10 -12.23
C LYS A 32 41.93 -65.08 -11.12
N LYS A 33 42.20 -65.52 -9.91
CA LYS A 33 42.63 -64.68 -8.79
C LYS A 33 43.95 -63.97 -9.07
N GLN A 34 44.93 -64.72 -9.59
CA GLN A 34 46.24 -64.16 -9.97
C GLN A 34 46.11 -63.12 -11.08
N PHE A 35 45.30 -63.38 -12.10
CA PHE A 35 45.02 -62.46 -13.20
C PHE A 35 44.35 -61.15 -12.70
N ILE A 36 43.36 -61.26 -11.80
CA ILE A 36 42.69 -60.06 -11.22
C ILE A 36 43.69 -59.23 -10.39
N LYS A 37 44.54 -59.90 -9.59
CA LYS A 37 45.59 -59.24 -8.80
C LYS A 37 46.58 -58.49 -9.71
N PHE A 38 47.01 -59.11 -10.78
CA PHE A 38 47.94 -58.50 -11.73
C PHE A 38 47.32 -57.42 -12.52
N LYS A 39 46.05 -57.54 -12.96
CA LYS A 39 45.26 -56.52 -13.61
C LYS A 39 45.11 -55.28 -12.73
N ASN A 40 44.83 -55.46 -11.45
CA ASN A 40 44.71 -54.33 -10.53
C ASN A 40 46.04 -53.60 -10.30
N THR A 41 47.15 -54.34 -10.20
CA THR A 41 48.51 -53.81 -10.06
C THR A 41 48.93 -53.07 -11.34
N TYR A 42 48.65 -53.60 -12.51
CA TYR A 42 48.97 -53.02 -13.82
C TYR A 42 48.12 -51.76 -14.04
N ALA A 43 46.85 -51.75 -13.64
CA ALA A 43 46.00 -50.58 -13.69
C ALA A 43 46.55 -49.47 -12.79
N LEU A 44 47.03 -49.79 -11.59
CA LEU A 44 47.65 -48.78 -10.71
C LEU A 44 48.93 -48.20 -11.28
N LEU A 45 49.78 -49.04 -11.91
CA LEU A 45 50.99 -48.61 -12.57
C LEU A 45 50.72 -47.77 -13.83
N SER A 46 49.73 -48.17 -14.64
CA SER A 46 49.33 -47.36 -15.81
C SER A 46 48.69 -46.01 -15.42
N PHE A 47 48.03 -45.92 -14.27
CA PHE A 47 47.61 -44.63 -13.72
C PHE A 47 48.77 -43.78 -13.24
N SER A 48 49.89 -44.37 -12.75
CA SER A 48 51.08 -43.62 -12.36
C SER A 48 51.82 -43.02 -13.58
N ASP A 49 51.85 -43.72 -14.69
CA ASP A 49 52.45 -43.20 -15.95
C ASP A 49 51.56 -42.18 -16.64
N ALA A 50 50.25 -42.33 -16.58
CA ALA A 50 49.32 -41.28 -17.05
C ALA A 50 49.36 -40.00 -16.20
N ALA A 51 49.82 -40.09 -14.96
CA ALA A 51 50.02 -38.93 -14.09
C ALA A 51 51.24 -38.07 -14.47
N CYS A 52 52.12 -38.57 -15.37
CA CYS A 52 53.26 -37.81 -15.86
C CYS A 52 52.90 -36.81 -16.99
N GLY A 53 51.66 -36.83 -17.54
CA GLY A 53 51.11 -35.83 -18.44
C GLY A 53 50.55 -34.64 -17.66
N LYS A 54 51.43 -33.89 -16.96
CA LYS A 54 51.14 -32.89 -15.93
C LYS A 54 50.29 -31.64 -16.33
N LYS A 55 49.81 -31.48 -17.57
CA LYS A 55 49.08 -30.27 -17.99
C LYS A 55 47.58 -30.45 -18.18
N THR A 56 47.08 -31.60 -18.60
CA THR A 56 45.66 -31.80 -18.97
C THR A 56 44.76 -32.15 -17.82
N THR A 57 45.26 -32.87 -16.81
CA THR A 57 44.44 -33.33 -15.68
C THR A 57 44.15 -32.23 -14.66
N ARG A 58 45.08 -31.31 -14.44
CA ARG A 58 44.92 -30.21 -13.52
C ARG A 58 43.92 -29.17 -14.03
N ASP A 59 43.90 -28.91 -15.34
CA ASP A 59 42.96 -27.99 -15.98
C ASP A 59 41.57 -28.58 -16.03
N SER A 60 41.40 -29.87 -16.25
CA SER A 60 40.11 -30.53 -16.24
C SER A 60 39.48 -30.59 -14.83
N TYR A 61 40.31 -30.82 -13.81
CA TYR A 61 39.84 -30.83 -12.41
C TYR A 61 39.47 -29.42 -11.92
N THR A 62 40.26 -28.40 -12.27
CA THR A 62 39.94 -27.02 -11.95
C THR A 62 38.69 -26.51 -12.69
N GLN A 63 38.52 -26.88 -13.95
CA GLN A 63 37.29 -26.60 -14.70
C GLN A 63 36.06 -27.29 -14.12
N PHE A 64 36.20 -28.55 -13.67
CA PHE A 64 35.11 -29.26 -13.00
C PHE A 64 34.73 -28.60 -11.68
N LEU A 65 35.69 -28.24 -10.84
CA LEU A 65 35.46 -27.51 -9.59
C LEU A 65 34.84 -26.12 -9.83
N CYS A 66 35.29 -25.41 -10.84
CA CYS A 66 34.70 -24.11 -11.23
C CYS A 66 33.23 -24.25 -11.71
N LYS A 67 32.93 -25.29 -12.50
CA LYS A 67 31.56 -25.57 -12.93
C LYS A 67 30.64 -25.97 -11.77
N MET A 68 31.15 -26.79 -10.83
CA MET A 68 30.39 -27.15 -9.62
C MET A 68 30.12 -25.95 -8.72
N ARG A 69 31.15 -25.10 -8.47
CA ARG A 69 31.00 -23.86 -7.69
C ARG A 69 30.06 -22.87 -8.38
N ALA A 70 30.18 -22.68 -9.70
CA ALA A 70 29.30 -21.80 -10.47
C ALA A 70 27.84 -22.24 -10.42
N LYS A 71 27.56 -23.54 -10.47
CA LYS A 71 26.20 -24.11 -10.36
C LYS A 71 25.61 -23.88 -8.96
N HIS A 72 26.41 -24.06 -7.92
CA HIS A 72 25.98 -23.85 -6.53
C HIS A 72 25.75 -22.38 -6.20
N ILE A 73 26.66 -21.49 -6.64
CA ILE A 73 26.53 -20.05 -6.50
C ILE A 73 25.30 -19.54 -7.25
N ARG A 74 25.04 -20.03 -8.46
CA ARG A 74 23.88 -19.66 -9.27
C ARG A 74 22.55 -20.08 -8.61
N GLN A 75 22.50 -21.23 -7.96
CA GLN A 75 21.32 -21.65 -7.20
C GLN A 75 21.11 -20.76 -5.95
N ILE A 76 22.16 -20.51 -5.19
CA ILE A 76 22.08 -19.64 -3.99
C ILE A 76 21.71 -18.20 -4.38
N SER A 77 22.29 -17.64 -5.45
CA SER A 77 21.97 -16.29 -5.92
C SER A 77 20.52 -16.17 -6.37
N PHE A 78 19.94 -17.23 -6.97
CA PHE A 78 18.55 -17.25 -7.39
C PHE A 78 17.57 -17.25 -6.20
N TYR A 79 17.92 -17.96 -5.12
CA TYR A 79 17.14 -17.89 -3.87
C TYR A 79 17.28 -16.53 -3.19
N LEU A 80 18.50 -16.00 -3.09
CA LEU A 80 18.73 -14.67 -2.52
C LEU A 80 17.99 -13.57 -3.29
N PHE A 81 17.95 -13.67 -4.63
CA PHE A 81 17.22 -12.72 -5.47
C PHE A 81 15.71 -12.76 -5.24
N LYS A 82 15.13 -13.95 -5.05
CA LYS A 82 13.71 -14.11 -4.70
C LYS A 82 13.36 -13.45 -3.36
N TYR A 83 14.17 -13.71 -2.34
CA TYR A 83 13.95 -13.10 -1.02
C TYR A 83 14.21 -11.60 -1.01
N ALA A 84 15.22 -11.12 -1.73
CA ALA A 84 15.47 -9.70 -1.89
C ALA A 84 14.26 -8.96 -2.52
N ALA A 85 13.63 -9.54 -3.55
CA ALA A 85 12.44 -8.97 -4.17
C ALA A 85 11.25 -8.88 -3.19
N ILE A 86 11.05 -9.91 -2.35
CA ILE A 86 10.00 -9.91 -1.34
C ILE A 86 10.27 -8.84 -0.28
N ILE A 87 11.52 -8.75 0.20
CA ILE A 87 11.91 -7.76 1.21
C ILE A 87 11.75 -6.33 0.67
N THR A 88 12.15 -6.07 -0.58
CA THR A 88 11.96 -4.74 -1.18
C THR A 88 10.48 -4.37 -1.33
N LEU A 89 9.62 -5.33 -1.73
CA LEU A 89 8.17 -5.10 -1.78
C LEU A 89 7.58 -4.81 -0.40
N LEU A 90 8.01 -5.53 0.64
CA LEU A 90 7.57 -5.28 2.02
C LEU A 90 8.03 -3.90 2.52
N ILE A 91 9.26 -3.48 2.20
CA ILE A 91 9.77 -2.15 2.56
C ILE A 91 8.96 -1.06 1.84
N ILE A 92 8.69 -1.22 0.53
CA ILE A 92 7.88 -0.27 -0.23
C ILE A 92 6.46 -0.20 0.34
N PHE A 93 5.85 -1.34 0.66
CA PHE A 93 4.52 -1.40 1.25
C PHE A 93 4.49 -0.74 2.64
N ALA A 94 5.46 -1.03 3.50
CA ALA A 94 5.59 -0.40 4.81
C ALA A 94 5.83 1.11 4.71
N TYR A 95 6.66 1.55 3.75
CA TYR A 95 6.89 2.96 3.47
C TYR A 95 5.61 3.67 3.00
N GLN A 96 4.85 3.08 2.06
CA GLN A 96 3.58 3.64 1.60
C GLN A 96 2.52 3.68 2.72
N ALA A 97 2.42 2.61 3.51
CA ALA A 97 1.53 2.58 4.67
C ALA A 97 1.90 3.66 5.70
N GLY A 98 3.20 3.82 5.99
CA GLY A 98 3.70 4.86 6.91
C GLY A 98 3.47 6.28 6.40
N VAL A 99 3.69 6.55 5.12
CA VAL A 99 3.44 7.86 4.51
C VAL A 99 1.96 8.21 4.53
N ASN A 100 1.08 7.25 4.22
CA ASN A 100 -0.36 7.47 4.26
C ASN A 100 -0.87 7.74 5.68
N GLN A 101 -0.34 7.03 6.68
CA GLN A 101 -0.73 7.21 8.08
C GLN A 101 -0.21 8.53 8.65
N HIS A 102 0.98 8.98 8.24
CA HIS A 102 1.58 10.22 8.73
C HIS A 102 0.89 11.47 8.17
N SER A 103 0.34 11.40 6.96
CA SER A 103 -0.43 12.50 6.38
C SER A 103 -1.80 12.71 7.05
N GLU A 104 -2.40 11.68 7.65
CA GLU A 104 -3.63 11.83 8.41
C GLU A 104 -3.40 12.48 9.79
N ILE A 105 -2.32 12.14 10.48
CA ILE A 105 -2.03 12.64 11.83
C ILE A 105 -1.65 14.13 11.85
N LEU A 106 -1.01 14.64 10.81
CA LEU A 106 -0.60 16.06 10.74
C LEU A 106 -1.70 17.02 10.28
N GLN A 107 -2.77 16.52 9.66
CA GLN A 107 -3.90 17.34 9.17
C GLN A 107 -5.01 17.54 10.21
N GLU A 108 -5.05 16.74 11.27
CA GLU A 108 -6.22 16.64 12.15
C GLU A 108 -6.38 17.78 13.20
N ASN A 109 -5.42 18.70 13.36
CA ASN A 109 -5.40 19.55 14.56
C ASN A 109 -5.20 21.05 14.38
N ILE A 110 -5.25 21.59 13.16
CA ILE A 110 -5.17 23.05 13.02
C ILE A 110 -6.57 23.60 12.70
N GLU A 111 -7.31 23.94 13.74
CA GLU A 111 -8.58 24.65 13.61
C GLU A 111 -8.34 26.17 13.63
N ASN A 112 -8.90 26.85 12.63
CA ASN A 112 -9.00 28.29 12.61
C ASN A 112 -10.30 28.72 13.29
N LYS A 113 -10.23 29.72 14.14
CA LYS A 113 -11.38 30.27 14.80
C LYS A 113 -11.48 31.78 14.49
N LEU A 114 -12.49 32.17 13.76
CA LEU A 114 -12.76 33.55 13.38
C LEU A 114 -13.93 34.08 14.19
N HIS A 115 -13.71 35.14 14.95
CA HIS A 115 -14.75 35.81 15.70
C HIS A 115 -15.03 37.21 15.13
N VAL A 116 -16.31 37.52 14.90
CA VAL A 116 -16.78 38.79 14.40
C VAL A 116 -17.32 39.65 15.59
N PRO A 117 -16.70 40.80 15.88
CA PRO A 117 -17.16 41.68 16.95
C PRO A 117 -18.54 42.29 16.69
N ALA A 118 -19.08 42.94 17.74
CA ALA A 118 -20.33 43.70 17.63
C ALA A 118 -20.27 44.76 16.53
N GLY A 119 -21.34 44.87 15.74
CA GLY A 119 -21.48 45.86 14.70
C GLY A 119 -20.60 45.69 13.46
N GLN A 120 -19.82 44.59 13.40
CA GLN A 120 -19.01 44.25 12.23
C GLN A 120 -19.61 43.07 11.45
N ARG A 121 -19.20 42.95 10.19
CA ARG A 121 -19.50 41.82 9.31
C ARG A 121 -18.25 41.45 8.55
N ILE A 122 -18.06 40.19 8.28
CA ILE A 122 -16.87 39.70 7.57
C ILE A 122 -17.32 38.81 6.42
N LYS A 123 -16.72 39.04 5.25
CA LYS A 123 -16.79 38.10 4.12
C LYS A 123 -15.51 37.32 4.06
N LEU A 124 -15.63 35.99 4.03
CA LEU A 124 -14.51 35.04 3.98
C LEU A 124 -14.69 34.08 2.79
N THR A 125 -13.62 33.78 2.10
CA THR A 125 -13.58 32.66 1.13
C THR A 125 -12.76 31.55 1.71
N LEU A 126 -13.36 30.39 1.86
CA LEU A 126 -12.70 29.19 2.34
C LEU A 126 -11.84 28.55 1.23
N GLN A 127 -10.97 27.63 1.60
CA GLN A 127 -10.04 26.98 0.65
C GLN A 127 -10.71 26.17 -0.48
N ASP A 128 -11.96 25.72 -0.29
CA ASP A 128 -12.75 25.02 -1.31
C ASP A 128 -13.50 25.96 -2.28
N GLY A 129 -13.33 27.28 -2.12
CA GLY A 129 -14.03 28.29 -2.88
C GLY A 129 -15.39 28.67 -2.31
N THR A 130 -15.84 28.07 -1.20
CA THR A 130 -17.05 28.45 -0.49
C THR A 130 -16.92 29.87 0.05
N THR A 131 -17.89 30.72 -0.22
CA THR A 131 -17.96 32.07 0.32
C THR A 131 -18.92 32.12 1.49
N VAL A 132 -18.49 32.75 2.59
CA VAL A 132 -19.24 32.87 3.83
C VAL A 132 -19.30 34.35 4.24
N TRP A 133 -20.50 34.88 4.49
CA TRP A 133 -20.69 36.16 5.17
C TRP A 133 -21.05 35.87 6.62
N LEU A 134 -20.32 36.45 7.53
CA LEU A 134 -20.51 36.32 8.97
C LEU A 134 -21.11 37.58 9.53
N ASN A 135 -22.21 37.47 10.24
CA ASN A 135 -22.84 38.61 10.93
C ASN A 135 -22.15 38.90 12.26
N SER A 136 -22.53 39.98 12.91
CA SER A 136 -21.99 40.42 14.21
C SER A 136 -22.15 39.32 15.28
N HIS A 137 -21.23 39.28 16.23
CA HIS A 137 -21.17 38.29 17.32
C HIS A 137 -21.12 36.83 16.86
N THR A 138 -20.67 36.57 15.63
CA THR A 138 -20.54 35.24 15.05
C THR A 138 -19.14 34.70 15.24
N THR A 139 -19.06 33.41 15.59
CA THR A 139 -17.83 32.67 15.62
C THR A 139 -17.92 31.51 14.63
N LEU A 140 -17.02 31.48 13.65
CA LEU A 140 -16.84 30.38 12.71
C LEU A 140 -15.57 29.60 13.07
N THR A 141 -15.69 28.28 13.23
CA THR A 141 -14.57 27.37 13.42
C THR A 141 -14.47 26.47 12.18
N TYR A 142 -13.30 26.38 11.57
CA TYR A 142 -13.06 25.62 10.37
C TYR A 142 -11.60 25.11 10.33
N PRO A 143 -11.33 23.94 9.76
CA PRO A 143 -9.97 23.41 9.68
C PRO A 143 -9.14 24.21 8.66
N ALA A 144 -7.83 24.27 8.86
CA ALA A 144 -6.90 24.85 7.90
C ALA A 144 -6.96 24.14 6.54
N ILE A 145 -7.19 22.82 6.56
CA ILE A 145 -7.37 21.99 5.37
C ILE A 145 -8.57 21.07 5.64
N PHE A 146 -9.54 21.04 4.71
CA PHE A 146 -10.66 20.12 4.82
C PHE A 146 -10.25 18.66 4.62
N ASP A 147 -10.87 17.74 5.37
CA ASP A 147 -10.69 16.31 5.21
C ASP A 147 -10.98 15.86 3.76
N LYS A 148 -10.49 14.68 3.38
CA LYS A 148 -10.69 14.09 2.03
C LYS A 148 -12.15 13.71 1.76
N LYS A 149 -12.91 13.34 2.82
CA LYS A 149 -14.28 12.82 2.72
C LYS A 149 -15.35 13.90 2.83
N GLU A 150 -15.11 14.95 3.63
CA GLU A 150 -16.10 15.98 3.92
C GLU A 150 -15.45 17.34 4.19
N ARG A 151 -16.26 18.42 4.12
CA ARG A 151 -15.89 19.79 4.42
C ARG A 151 -16.70 20.25 5.63
N ARG A 152 -16.10 20.15 6.81
CA ARG A 152 -16.82 20.42 8.07
C ARG A 152 -16.41 21.77 8.66
N VAL A 153 -17.43 22.53 9.09
CA VAL A 153 -17.27 23.79 9.84
C VAL A 153 -18.26 23.84 10.99
N ALA A 154 -17.98 24.63 12.01
CA ALA A 154 -18.90 24.86 13.12
C ALA A 154 -19.19 26.33 13.27
N ILE A 155 -20.43 26.69 13.60
CA ILE A 155 -20.87 28.06 13.76
C ILE A 155 -21.61 28.30 15.09
N ASP A 156 -21.32 29.45 15.71
CA ASP A 156 -22.09 30.02 16.79
C ASP A 156 -22.38 31.49 16.38
N GLY A 157 -23.61 31.78 15.99
CA GLY A 157 -23.99 33.08 15.42
C GLY A 157 -24.82 32.98 14.15
N GLU A 158 -24.66 33.92 13.25
CA GLU A 158 -25.38 33.96 11.98
C GLU A 158 -24.42 34.07 10.80
N ALA A 159 -24.60 33.18 9.82
CA ALA A 159 -23.83 33.22 8.59
C ALA A 159 -24.67 32.85 7.37
N PHE A 160 -24.32 33.48 6.26
CA PHE A 160 -24.82 33.19 4.93
C PHE A 160 -23.73 32.48 4.15
N PHE A 161 -24.06 31.29 3.62
CA PHE A 161 -23.14 30.45 2.87
C PHE A 161 -23.50 30.39 1.40
N ILE A 162 -22.51 30.56 0.52
CA ILE A 162 -22.56 30.16 -0.89
C ILE A 162 -21.52 29.05 -1.03
N VAL A 163 -21.99 27.80 -0.94
CA VAL A 163 -21.13 26.61 -0.93
C VAL A 163 -20.71 26.23 -2.33
N ALA A 164 -19.42 26.06 -2.54
CA ALA A 164 -18.86 25.53 -3.79
C ALA A 164 -19.40 24.13 -4.06
N GLN A 165 -19.87 23.88 -5.29
CA GLN A 165 -20.50 22.63 -5.67
C GLN A 165 -19.49 21.49 -5.72
N ASP A 166 -19.72 20.45 -4.90
CA ASP A 166 -18.98 19.18 -4.94
C ASP A 166 -19.88 18.04 -4.46
N LYS A 167 -20.28 17.17 -5.38
CA LYS A 167 -21.18 16.03 -5.11
C LYS A 167 -20.50 14.90 -4.35
N HIS A 168 -19.16 14.83 -4.41
CA HIS A 168 -18.38 13.75 -3.80
C HIS A 168 -17.91 14.10 -2.38
N LYS A 169 -17.89 15.39 -2.04
CA LYS A 169 -17.36 15.89 -0.78
C LYS A 169 -18.35 16.87 -0.13
N PRO A 170 -19.29 16.35 0.68
CA PRO A 170 -20.35 17.18 1.29
C PRO A 170 -19.75 18.25 2.20
N PHE A 171 -20.43 19.42 2.24
CA PHE A 171 -20.16 20.49 3.17
C PHE A 171 -21.13 20.39 4.35
N ILE A 172 -20.60 20.36 5.58
CA ILE A 172 -21.36 20.13 6.79
C ILE A 172 -21.15 21.31 7.74
N VAL A 173 -22.25 21.95 8.14
CA VAL A 173 -22.24 23.01 9.15
C VAL A 173 -22.84 22.49 10.43
N SER A 174 -22.03 22.43 11.49
CA SER A 174 -22.47 22.03 12.83
C SER A 174 -22.87 23.26 13.64
N SER A 175 -24.06 23.24 14.26
CA SER A 175 -24.55 24.29 15.13
C SER A 175 -25.54 23.75 16.15
N GLN A 176 -25.38 24.07 17.44
CA GLN A 176 -26.30 23.77 18.55
C GLN A 176 -27.03 22.41 18.46
N GLY A 177 -26.30 21.32 18.22
CA GLY A 177 -26.89 19.98 18.20
C GLY A 177 -27.56 19.58 16.87
N ILE A 178 -27.40 20.38 15.82
CA ILE A 178 -27.80 20.03 14.45
C ILE A 178 -26.60 20.03 13.50
N GLU A 179 -26.67 19.22 12.47
CA GLU A 179 -25.75 19.20 11.34
C GLU A 179 -26.51 19.48 10.06
N THR A 180 -26.12 20.54 9.37
CA THR A 180 -26.66 20.93 8.07
C THR A 180 -25.72 20.46 6.97
N LYS A 181 -26.15 19.52 6.14
CA LYS A 181 -25.38 18.89 5.06
C LYS A 181 -25.86 19.38 3.69
N VAL A 182 -24.91 19.84 2.87
CA VAL A 182 -25.17 20.35 1.53
C VAL A 182 -24.08 19.90 0.53
N LEU A 183 -24.37 19.99 -0.77
CA LEU A 183 -23.43 19.63 -1.85
C LEU A 183 -23.04 20.82 -2.76
N GLY A 184 -23.74 21.94 -2.64
CA GLY A 184 -23.55 23.14 -3.45
C GLY A 184 -24.82 23.96 -3.38
N THR A 185 -24.95 24.83 -2.38
CA THR A 185 -26.22 25.37 -1.90
C THR A 185 -26.00 26.75 -1.39
N GLN A 186 -27.00 27.63 -1.55
CA GLN A 186 -27.05 28.96 -0.92
C GLN A 186 -28.06 28.93 0.22
N PHE A 187 -27.59 29.20 1.44
CA PHE A 187 -28.43 29.14 2.63
C PHE A 187 -27.92 30.04 3.75
N ASN A 188 -28.80 30.41 4.67
CA ASN A 188 -28.50 31.13 5.89
C ASN A 188 -28.69 30.25 7.12
N ILE A 189 -27.80 30.34 8.09
CA ILE A 189 -27.96 29.77 9.42
C ILE A 189 -27.89 30.89 10.45
N CYS A 190 -28.89 30.96 11.34
CA CYS A 190 -28.90 31.79 12.51
C CYS A 190 -29.00 30.88 13.76
N SER A 191 -27.91 30.79 14.53
CA SER A 191 -27.77 29.86 15.65
C SER A 191 -26.90 30.47 16.74
N TYR A 192 -27.42 31.50 17.43
CA TYR A 192 -26.76 32.07 18.60
C TYR A 192 -27.04 31.24 19.83
N ARG A 193 -26.03 30.72 20.50
CA ARG A 193 -26.17 29.90 21.72
C ARG A 193 -26.99 30.55 22.83
N LYS A 194 -26.93 31.87 22.91
CA LYS A 194 -27.69 32.64 23.91
C LYS A 194 -29.21 32.54 23.73
N ASN A 195 -29.69 32.30 22.51
CA ASN A 195 -31.11 32.36 22.16
C ASN A 195 -31.80 31.01 22.23
N ASN A 196 -31.03 29.92 22.29
CA ASN A 196 -31.53 28.52 22.23
C ASN A 196 -32.53 28.30 21.07
N ASP A 197 -32.30 28.99 19.96
CA ASP A 197 -33.13 29.03 18.75
C ASP A 197 -32.19 28.86 17.54
N VAL A 198 -32.48 27.88 16.69
CA VAL A 198 -31.75 27.64 15.44
C VAL A 198 -32.70 27.83 14.29
N ARG A 199 -32.29 28.65 13.32
CA ARG A 199 -33.05 28.88 12.11
C ARG A 199 -32.15 28.67 10.91
N THR A 200 -32.58 27.83 9.98
CA THR A 200 -31.88 27.58 8.72
C THR A 200 -32.81 27.81 7.57
N SER A 201 -32.43 28.70 6.64
CA SER A 201 -33.22 29.14 5.49
C SER A 201 -32.52 28.76 4.22
N LEU A 202 -33.17 28.04 3.33
CA LEU A 202 -32.64 27.58 2.04
C LEU A 202 -33.07 28.54 0.93
N ILE A 203 -32.09 29.08 0.17
CA ILE A 203 -32.35 30.00 -0.94
C ILE A 203 -32.25 29.22 -2.26
N GLU A 204 -31.18 28.44 -2.45
CA GLU A 204 -30.95 27.72 -3.70
C GLU A 204 -30.30 26.37 -3.41
N GLY A 205 -30.66 25.32 -4.17
CA GLY A 205 -30.12 23.98 -4.07
C GLY A 205 -30.96 23.05 -3.22
N SER A 206 -30.31 22.19 -2.43
CA SER A 206 -30.94 21.24 -1.50
C SER A 206 -30.13 21.16 -0.21
N LEU A 207 -30.82 21.05 0.91
CA LEU A 207 -30.22 21.06 2.22
C LEU A 207 -30.86 19.97 3.08
N GLN A 208 -30.02 19.19 3.78
CA GLN A 208 -30.45 18.14 4.68
C GLN A 208 -29.96 18.43 6.09
N ILE A 209 -30.87 18.36 7.06
CA ILE A 209 -30.60 18.61 8.48
C ILE A 209 -30.68 17.31 9.23
N TYR A 210 -29.65 17.03 10.03
CA TYR A 210 -29.56 15.92 10.95
C TYR A 210 -29.56 16.43 12.39
N PHE A 211 -30.12 15.65 13.31
CA PHE A 211 -30.15 15.98 14.73
C PHE A 211 -29.11 15.12 15.47
N THR A 212 -28.25 15.76 16.25
CA THR A 212 -27.24 15.05 17.04
C THR A 212 -27.90 14.05 18.01
N GLY A 213 -27.49 12.79 17.94
CA GLY A 213 -28.08 11.72 18.74
C GLY A 213 -29.32 11.04 18.13
N LYS A 214 -29.74 11.47 16.91
CA LYS A 214 -30.86 10.90 16.15
C LYS A 214 -30.47 10.74 14.69
N GLU A 215 -29.46 9.93 14.41
CA GLU A 215 -28.85 9.80 13.07
C GLU A 215 -29.80 9.31 11.97
N ASN A 216 -30.90 8.66 12.34
CA ASN A 216 -31.92 8.18 11.41
C ASN A 216 -33.04 9.19 11.11
N GLU A 217 -33.08 10.32 11.81
CA GLU A 217 -34.07 11.38 11.57
C GLU A 217 -33.42 12.55 10.83
N SER A 218 -33.83 12.82 9.61
CA SER A 218 -33.37 13.98 8.85
C SER A 218 -34.54 14.72 8.18
N ILE A 219 -34.37 16.01 8.01
CA ILE A 219 -35.33 16.87 7.31
C ILE A 219 -34.63 17.43 6.09
N ILE A 220 -35.28 17.34 4.94
CA ILE A 220 -34.80 17.92 3.69
C ILE A 220 -35.61 19.19 3.44
N LEU A 221 -34.92 20.31 3.19
CA LEU A 221 -35.52 21.54 2.79
C LEU A 221 -35.44 21.74 1.25
N SER A 222 -36.51 22.27 0.71
CA SER A 222 -36.59 22.79 -0.67
C SER A 222 -36.28 24.28 -0.72
N PRO A 223 -35.90 24.82 -1.88
CA PRO A 223 -35.70 26.27 -2.03
C PRO A 223 -36.89 27.10 -1.55
N ASN A 224 -36.60 28.19 -0.87
CA ASN A 224 -37.56 29.09 -0.20
C ASN A 224 -38.22 28.48 1.06
N GLU A 225 -37.70 27.39 1.59
CA GLU A 225 -38.13 26.86 2.89
C GLU A 225 -37.16 27.24 4.01
N GLN A 226 -37.73 27.37 5.20
CA GLN A 226 -37.00 27.67 6.42
C GLN A 226 -37.42 26.67 7.51
N ILE A 227 -36.46 26.14 8.22
CA ILE A 227 -36.71 25.41 9.48
C ILE A 227 -36.36 26.31 10.66
N SER A 228 -37.21 26.26 11.68
CA SER A 228 -36.98 26.89 12.97
C SER A 228 -37.08 25.84 14.06
N ILE A 229 -36.06 25.76 14.92
CA ILE A 229 -35.96 24.81 16.03
C ILE A 229 -35.85 25.64 17.30
N LYS A 230 -36.92 25.63 18.14
CA LYS A 230 -36.95 26.36 19.38
C LYS A 230 -37.44 25.46 20.50
N ASN A 231 -36.66 25.36 21.58
CA ASN A 231 -36.99 24.51 22.74
C ASN A 231 -37.39 23.07 22.34
N GLY A 232 -36.74 22.49 21.34
CA GLY A 232 -37.03 21.15 20.84
C GLY A 232 -38.23 21.04 19.90
N THR A 233 -38.98 22.12 19.68
CA THR A 233 -40.07 22.18 18.70
C THR A 233 -39.53 22.53 17.33
N ILE A 234 -39.85 21.72 16.34
CA ILE A 234 -39.43 21.87 14.95
C ILE A 234 -40.60 22.43 14.13
N LYS A 235 -40.38 23.50 13.40
CA LYS A 235 -41.35 24.10 12.48
C LYS A 235 -40.69 24.36 11.14
N VAL A 236 -41.35 23.95 10.06
CA VAL A 236 -40.93 24.27 8.68
C VAL A 236 -41.93 25.23 8.08
N ASP A 237 -41.48 26.35 7.59
CA ASP A 237 -42.28 27.41 6.98
C ASP A 237 -41.68 27.85 5.65
N THR A 238 -42.47 28.51 4.80
CA THR A 238 -41.95 29.17 3.59
C THR A 238 -41.39 30.56 3.96
N ILE A 239 -40.26 30.92 3.32
CA ILE A 239 -39.65 32.26 3.51
C ILE A 239 -40.55 33.28 2.87
N SER A 240 -41.15 34.17 3.69
CA SER A 240 -42.10 35.21 3.23
C SER A 240 -41.40 36.45 2.68
N HIS A 241 -40.16 36.75 3.08
CA HIS A 241 -39.41 37.92 2.67
C HIS A 241 -37.92 37.59 2.41
N HIS A 242 -37.47 37.73 1.17
CA HIS A 242 -36.06 37.56 0.78
C HIS A 242 -35.19 38.74 1.31
N ASP A 243 -35.76 39.85 1.67
CA ASP A 243 -35.08 41.02 2.23
C ASP A 243 -34.33 40.74 3.53
N TYR A 244 -34.64 39.60 4.18
CA TYR A 244 -33.97 39.18 5.41
C TYR A 244 -32.47 38.90 5.22
N PHE A 245 -32.01 38.70 4.00
CA PHE A 245 -30.59 38.38 3.69
C PHE A 245 -29.83 39.58 3.11
N LEU A 246 -30.45 40.78 3.01
CA LEU A 246 -29.78 41.98 2.49
C LEU A 246 -28.64 42.47 3.38
N TRP A 247 -28.57 41.98 4.62
CA TRP A 247 -27.46 42.33 5.52
C TRP A 247 -26.07 41.89 5.02
N LYS A 248 -25.98 40.96 4.04
CA LYS A 248 -24.73 40.53 3.43
C LYS A 248 -24.13 41.55 2.45
N GLU A 249 -24.92 42.46 1.93
CA GLU A 249 -24.50 43.54 1.05
C GLU A 249 -24.10 44.77 1.88
#